data_d563a1b66b98ba91b0dfa4812451ae71
#
_entry.id   d563a1b66b98ba91b0dfa4812451ae71
#
_cell.length_a   1.000
_cell.length_b   1.000
_cell.length_c   1.000
_cell.angle_alpha   90.00
_cell.angle_beta   90.00
_cell.angle_gamma   90.00
#
_symmetry.space_group_name_H-M   'P 1'
#
loop_
_entity.id
_entity.type
_entity.pdbx_description
1 polymer ?
#
loop_
_entity_poly.entity_id
_entity_poly.type
_entity_poly.pdbx_seq_one_letter_code
_entity_poly.pdbx_strand_id
1 'polypeptide(L)'
;MTEYTDQITIAMEPRLLFEYLSDVENVSRYMPRVTAAHAIGDQAVEVHARPRLADGTEVDVTGTAWVRTNDPGRTLSWGSVGGRHNYRGTFDVDPHEDGGSRLYVRINSERADGDAVRAGLREALVKIKELAERG
;
A
#
# COMPACT_ATOMS: atom_id res chain seq x y z
N MET A 1 -19.37 -0.22 -0.79
CA MET A 1 -17.91 -0.29 -0.78
C MET A 1 -17.45 -1.23 -1.89
N THR A 2 -16.50 -0.80 -2.69
CA THR A 2 -16.01 -1.58 -3.82
C THR A 2 -14.65 -2.18 -3.50
N GLU A 3 -14.47 -3.44 -3.88
CA GLU A 3 -13.20 -4.13 -3.71
C GLU A 3 -12.42 -4.12 -5.02
N TYR A 4 -11.14 -3.78 -4.92
CA TYR A 4 -10.21 -3.78 -6.06
C TYR A 4 -9.05 -4.71 -5.72
N THR A 5 -8.64 -5.55 -6.67
CA THR A 5 -7.54 -6.50 -6.48
C THR A 5 -6.55 -6.42 -7.64
N ASP A 6 -5.29 -6.70 -7.36
CA ASP A 6 -4.26 -6.82 -8.37
C ASP A 6 -3.15 -7.71 -7.82
N GLN A 7 -2.22 -8.12 -8.67
CA GLN A 7 -1.10 -8.95 -8.27
C GLN A 7 0.10 -8.75 -9.21
N ILE A 8 1.27 -9.05 -8.68
CA ILE A 8 2.51 -8.98 -9.46
C ILE A 8 3.52 -9.95 -8.87
N THR A 9 4.41 -10.49 -9.72
CA THR A 9 5.54 -11.30 -9.25
C THR A 9 6.77 -10.43 -9.11
N ILE A 10 7.55 -10.66 -8.05
CA ILE A 10 8.71 -9.86 -7.70
C ILE A 10 9.88 -10.79 -7.41
N ALA A 11 11.05 -10.50 -7.98
CA ALA A 11 12.25 -11.30 -7.79
C ALA A 11 12.93 -10.93 -6.46
N MET A 12 12.24 -11.21 -5.37
CA MET A 12 12.74 -11.01 -4.01
C MET A 12 12.11 -12.08 -3.11
N GLU A 13 12.89 -12.64 -2.20
CA GLU A 13 12.42 -13.63 -1.24
C GLU A 13 11.22 -13.08 -0.45
N PRO A 14 10.17 -13.91 -0.19
CA PRO A 14 8.96 -13.43 0.47
C PRO A 14 9.19 -12.73 1.82
N ARG A 15 10.07 -13.26 2.64
CA ARG A 15 10.37 -12.67 3.94
C ARG A 15 10.97 -11.28 3.80
N LEU A 16 11.91 -11.12 2.88
CA LEU A 16 12.56 -9.82 2.65
C LEU A 16 11.57 -8.81 2.07
N LEU A 17 10.72 -9.25 1.16
CA LEU A 17 9.69 -8.39 0.60
C LEU A 17 8.70 -7.95 1.68
N PHE A 18 8.27 -8.87 2.53
CA PHE A 18 7.36 -8.55 3.62
C PHE A 18 7.99 -7.55 4.60
N GLU A 19 9.25 -7.74 4.96
CA GLU A 19 9.97 -6.80 5.84
C GLU A 19 10.04 -5.41 5.21
N TYR A 20 10.32 -5.32 3.92
CA TYR A 20 10.39 -4.05 3.20
C TYR A 20 9.04 -3.33 3.21
N LEU A 21 7.96 -4.05 2.89
CA LEU A 21 6.62 -3.47 2.84
C LEU A 21 6.12 -3.06 4.22
N SER A 22 6.52 -3.78 5.26
CA SER A 22 6.07 -3.52 6.63
C SER A 22 6.77 -2.34 7.29
N ASP A 23 7.87 -1.88 6.69
CA ASP A 23 8.58 -0.70 7.19
C ASP A 23 7.83 0.56 6.75
N VAL A 24 7.23 1.23 7.71
CA VAL A 24 6.41 2.42 7.48
C VAL A 24 7.17 3.50 6.72
N GLU A 25 8.48 3.64 6.99
CA GLU A 25 9.30 4.66 6.32
C GLU A 25 9.44 4.41 4.81
N ASN A 26 9.16 3.20 4.34
CA ASN A 26 9.22 2.88 2.91
C ASN A 26 7.92 3.20 2.18
N VAL A 27 6.82 3.46 2.90
CA VAL A 27 5.50 3.64 2.28
C VAL A 27 5.50 4.76 1.24
N SER A 28 6.15 5.88 1.53
CA SER A 28 6.21 7.01 0.59
C SER A 28 7.01 6.71 -0.67
N ARG A 29 7.80 5.64 -0.65
CA ARG A 29 8.60 5.26 -1.81
C ARG A 29 7.80 4.50 -2.86
N TYR A 30 6.78 3.76 -2.44
CA TYR A 30 6.01 2.93 -3.38
C TYR A 30 4.53 3.32 -3.50
N MET A 31 3.95 4.00 -2.52
CA MET A 31 2.55 4.40 -2.61
C MET A 31 2.42 5.74 -3.32
N PRO A 32 1.72 5.79 -4.46
CA PRO A 32 1.51 7.06 -5.15
C PRO A 32 0.73 8.01 -4.25
N ARG A 33 1.05 9.28 -4.33
CA ARG A 33 0.42 10.35 -3.56
C ARG A 33 0.80 10.42 -2.08
N VAL A 34 1.45 9.41 -1.52
CA VAL A 34 1.95 9.47 -0.14
C VAL A 34 3.32 10.14 -0.17
N THR A 35 3.46 11.25 0.55
CA THR A 35 4.72 12.00 0.61
C THR A 35 5.57 11.65 1.82
N ALA A 36 4.94 11.20 2.91
CA ALA A 36 5.65 10.73 4.09
C ALA A 36 4.72 9.86 4.94
N ALA A 37 5.29 8.96 5.72
CA ALA A 37 4.57 8.14 6.68
C ALA A 37 5.47 7.85 7.87
N HIS A 38 4.93 8.02 9.08
CA HIS A 38 5.68 7.83 10.33
C HIS A 38 4.84 7.09 11.35
N ALA A 39 5.46 6.12 12.03
CA ALA A 39 4.81 5.42 13.12
C ALA A 39 4.61 6.37 14.31
N ILE A 40 3.38 6.42 14.85
CA ILE A 40 3.06 7.24 16.01
C ILE A 40 2.54 6.41 17.19
N GLY A 41 2.53 5.09 17.04
CA GLY A 41 2.10 4.14 18.07
C GLY A 41 2.28 2.73 17.55
N ASP A 42 1.85 1.74 18.32
CA ASP A 42 2.07 0.33 17.99
C ASP A 42 1.42 -0.07 16.66
N GLN A 43 0.24 0.46 16.39
CA GLN A 43 -0.50 0.13 15.17
C GLN A 43 -1.06 1.39 14.50
N ALA A 44 -0.47 2.54 14.77
CA ALA A 44 -0.92 3.81 14.24
C ALA A 44 0.20 4.50 13.45
N VAL A 45 -0.17 5.10 12.34
CA VAL A 45 0.75 5.76 11.43
C VAL A 45 0.18 7.11 11.03
N GLU A 46 1.01 8.15 11.10
CA GLU A 46 0.67 9.44 10.53
C GLU A 46 1.07 9.43 9.05
N VAL A 47 0.14 9.75 8.18
CA VAL A 47 0.35 9.73 6.73
C VAL A 47 0.18 11.14 6.18
N HIS A 48 1.17 11.57 5.41
CA HIS A 48 1.11 12.81 4.63
C HIS A 48 0.94 12.43 3.18
N ALA A 49 -0.06 13.02 2.52
CA ALA A 49 -0.38 12.69 1.14
C ALA A 49 -0.69 13.93 0.34
N ARG A 50 -0.54 13.83 -0.97
CA ARG A 50 -0.87 14.89 -1.91
C ARG A 50 -1.81 14.35 -2.98
N PRO A 51 -3.10 14.13 -2.63
CA PRO A 51 -4.06 13.66 -3.61
C PRO A 51 -4.37 14.73 -4.65
N ARG A 52 -4.76 14.26 -5.83
CA ARG A 52 -5.21 15.15 -6.90
C ARG A 52 -6.73 15.20 -6.88
N LEU A 53 -7.27 16.41 -6.84
CA LEU A 53 -8.72 16.62 -6.89
C LEU A 53 -9.23 16.50 -8.34
N ALA A 54 -10.56 16.43 -8.49
CA ALA A 54 -11.20 16.27 -9.79
C ALA A 54 -10.85 17.37 -10.78
N ASP A 55 -10.56 18.58 -10.29
CA ASP A 55 -10.17 19.71 -11.12
C ASP A 55 -8.68 19.75 -11.48
N GLY A 56 -7.93 18.73 -11.05
CA GLY A 56 -6.49 18.65 -11.28
C GLY A 56 -5.63 19.33 -10.21
N THR A 57 -6.25 19.98 -9.23
CA THR A 57 -5.53 20.64 -8.14
C THR A 57 -4.97 19.60 -7.17
N GLU A 58 -3.74 19.80 -6.72
CA GLU A 58 -3.13 18.97 -5.69
C GLU A 58 -3.21 19.70 -4.34
N VAL A 59 -3.53 18.95 -3.29
CA VAL A 59 -3.62 19.51 -1.93
C VAL A 59 -2.81 18.61 -0.98
N ASP A 60 -2.21 19.22 0.04
CA ASP A 60 -1.52 18.47 1.07
C ASP A 60 -2.51 18.10 2.18
N VAL A 61 -2.57 16.82 2.50
CA VAL A 61 -3.42 16.33 3.59
C VAL A 61 -2.60 15.49 4.55
N THR A 62 -3.00 15.50 5.81
CA THR A 62 -2.42 14.67 6.85
C THR A 62 -3.54 13.87 7.50
N GLY A 63 -3.32 12.59 7.69
CA GLY A 63 -4.29 11.72 8.33
C GLY A 63 -3.62 10.65 9.15
N THR A 64 -4.42 9.88 9.85
CA THR A 64 -3.96 8.75 10.64
C THR A 64 -4.48 7.47 10.01
N ALA A 65 -3.60 6.47 9.94
CA ALA A 65 -3.95 5.14 9.47
C ALA A 65 -3.62 4.12 10.56
N TRP A 66 -4.37 3.01 10.59
CA TRP A 66 -3.97 1.85 11.36
C TRP A 66 -3.19 0.90 10.46
N VAL A 67 -2.22 0.19 11.05
CA VAL A 67 -1.40 -0.79 10.34
C VAL A 67 -1.29 -2.04 11.20
N ARG A 68 -1.49 -3.22 10.61
CA ARG A 68 -1.36 -4.50 11.29
C ARG A 68 -0.56 -5.45 10.43
N THR A 69 0.32 -6.21 11.06
CA THR A 69 1.09 -7.25 10.39
C THR A 69 0.77 -8.61 10.98
N ASN A 70 0.71 -9.61 10.10
CA ASN A 70 0.62 -11.02 10.50
C ASN A 70 1.85 -11.71 9.92
N ASP A 71 2.91 -11.79 10.70
CA ASP A 71 4.20 -12.31 10.26
C ASP A 71 4.16 -13.76 9.78
N PRO A 72 3.53 -14.70 10.48
CA PRO A 72 3.45 -16.08 9.96
C PRO A 72 2.76 -16.16 8.60
N GLY A 73 1.73 -15.35 8.37
CA GLY A 73 1.00 -15.34 7.10
C GLY A 73 1.55 -14.36 6.09
N ARG A 74 2.52 -13.55 6.46
CA ARG A 74 3.08 -12.48 5.61
C ARG A 74 1.99 -11.58 5.04
N THR A 75 1.09 -11.16 5.90
CA THR A 75 -0.02 -10.26 5.56
C THR A 75 0.18 -8.90 6.23
N LEU A 76 0.09 -7.83 5.46
CA LEU A 76 0.14 -6.45 5.95
C LEU A 76 -1.20 -5.80 5.63
N SER A 77 -1.90 -5.32 6.66
CA SER A 77 -3.19 -4.65 6.51
C SER A 77 -3.10 -3.22 7.01
N TRP A 78 -3.82 -2.33 6.35
CA TRP A 78 -3.88 -0.92 6.75
C TRP A 78 -5.25 -0.34 6.44
N GLY A 79 -5.56 0.80 7.07
CA GLY A 79 -6.82 1.47 6.81
C GLY A 79 -6.89 2.85 7.41
N SER A 80 -7.87 3.63 6.99
CA SER A 80 -8.10 4.97 7.53
C SER A 80 -8.69 4.91 8.94
N VAL A 81 -8.34 5.89 9.75
CA VAL A 81 -8.93 6.06 11.08
C VAL A 81 -9.86 7.28 11.02
N GLY A 82 -11.17 7.01 11.01
CA GLY A 82 -12.17 8.07 10.86
C GLY A 82 -12.19 8.64 9.44
N GLY A 83 -12.80 9.81 9.28
CA GLY A 83 -12.86 10.50 8.00
C GLY A 83 -14.10 10.16 7.19
N ARG A 84 -14.23 10.80 6.02
CA ARG A 84 -15.39 10.69 5.16
C ARG A 84 -15.42 9.43 4.32
N HIS A 85 -14.26 8.83 4.10
CA HIS A 85 -14.12 7.66 3.23
C HIS A 85 -13.56 6.50 4.02
N ASN A 86 -14.30 5.40 4.03
CA ASN A 86 -13.78 4.16 4.57
C ASN A 86 -12.82 3.58 3.54
N TYR A 87 -11.59 3.34 3.96
CA TYR A 87 -10.56 2.81 3.09
C TYR A 87 -9.72 1.82 3.87
N ARG A 88 -9.49 0.66 3.28
CA ARG A 88 -8.55 -0.31 3.84
C ARG A 88 -7.94 -1.15 2.74
N GLY A 89 -6.74 -1.62 3.01
CA GLY A 89 -6.02 -2.45 2.07
C GLY A 89 -5.28 -3.57 2.76
N THR A 90 -4.88 -4.53 1.97
CA THR A 90 -4.11 -5.69 2.42
C THR A 90 -3.11 -6.07 1.36
N PHE A 91 -1.86 -6.30 1.78
CA PHE A 91 -0.86 -7.00 0.98
C PHE A 91 -0.70 -8.42 1.53
N ASP A 92 -0.73 -9.41 0.63
CA ASP A 92 -0.37 -10.79 0.95
C ASP A 92 0.86 -11.14 0.13
N VAL A 93 1.90 -11.62 0.80
CA VAL A 93 3.16 -12.00 0.15
C VAL A 93 3.27 -13.52 0.17
N ASP A 94 3.18 -14.14 -1.00
CA ASP A 94 3.26 -15.59 -1.14
C ASP A 94 4.56 -15.99 -1.86
N PRO A 95 5.11 -17.17 -1.53
CA PRO A 95 6.27 -17.68 -2.28
C PRO A 95 5.90 -18.00 -3.72
N HIS A 96 6.86 -17.78 -4.61
CA HIS A 96 6.74 -18.12 -6.03
C HIS A 96 7.76 -19.20 -6.38
N GLU A 97 7.48 -19.98 -7.42
CA GLU A 97 8.28 -21.17 -7.80
C GLU A 97 9.75 -20.91 -8.00
N ASP A 98 10.12 -19.72 -8.46
CA ASP A 98 11.52 -19.39 -8.77
C ASP A 98 12.29 -18.82 -7.58
N GLY A 99 11.76 -18.92 -6.37
CA GLY A 99 12.38 -18.35 -5.18
C GLY A 99 12.01 -16.90 -4.92
N GLY A 100 11.23 -16.30 -5.80
CA GLY A 100 10.71 -14.95 -5.62
C GLY A 100 9.39 -14.95 -4.87
N SER A 101 8.64 -13.89 -5.05
CA SER A 101 7.35 -13.66 -4.37
C SER A 101 6.26 -13.32 -5.35
N ARG A 102 5.04 -13.66 -4.97
CA ARG A 102 3.84 -13.12 -5.59
C ARG A 102 3.17 -12.20 -4.59
N LEU A 103 3.02 -10.95 -4.98
CA LEU A 103 2.40 -9.94 -4.13
C LEU A 103 0.96 -9.72 -4.59
N TYR A 104 0.00 -9.98 -3.69
CA TYR A 104 -1.41 -9.69 -3.92
C TYR A 104 -1.77 -8.43 -3.16
N VAL A 105 -2.57 -7.57 -3.77
CA VAL A 105 -3.12 -6.41 -3.10
C VAL A 105 -4.64 -6.43 -3.21
N ARG A 106 -5.30 -6.06 -2.13
CA ARG A 106 -6.75 -5.90 -2.06
C ARG A 106 -7.05 -4.56 -1.41
N ILE A 107 -7.85 -3.76 -2.08
CA ILE A 107 -8.29 -2.46 -1.54
C ILE A 107 -9.80 -2.42 -1.51
N ASN A 108 -10.35 -2.01 -0.38
CA ASN A 108 -11.76 -1.72 -0.23
C ASN A 108 -11.90 -0.21 -0.05
N SER A 109 -12.67 0.43 -0.91
CA SER A 109 -12.82 1.87 -0.91
C SER A 109 -14.24 2.28 -1.27
N GLU A 110 -14.71 3.34 -0.64
CA GLU A 110 -16.01 3.95 -0.97
C GLU A 110 -15.92 4.98 -2.10
N ARG A 111 -14.71 5.21 -2.61
CA ARG A 111 -14.51 6.18 -3.69
C ARG A 111 -15.18 5.71 -4.96
N ALA A 112 -15.84 6.64 -5.64
CA ALA A 112 -16.57 6.35 -6.87
C ALA A 112 -15.67 6.16 -8.10
N ASP A 113 -14.46 6.73 -8.09
CA ASP A 113 -13.56 6.66 -9.23
C ASP A 113 -12.72 5.37 -9.21
N GLY A 114 -13.31 4.30 -9.74
CA GLY A 114 -12.65 3.00 -9.79
C GLY A 114 -11.44 2.95 -10.70
N ASP A 115 -11.44 3.73 -11.78
CA ASP A 115 -10.30 3.74 -12.71
C ASP A 115 -9.07 4.35 -12.05
N ALA A 116 -9.25 5.42 -11.25
CA ALA A 116 -8.16 6.03 -10.52
C ALA A 116 -7.61 5.08 -9.46
N VAL A 117 -8.47 4.32 -8.78
CA VAL A 117 -8.04 3.34 -7.78
C VAL A 117 -7.23 2.24 -8.46
N ARG A 118 -7.69 1.68 -9.57
CA ARG A 118 -6.97 0.62 -10.29
C ARG A 118 -5.63 1.10 -10.81
N ALA A 119 -5.58 2.31 -11.37
CA ALA A 119 -4.33 2.88 -11.86
C ALA A 119 -3.33 3.08 -10.72
N GLY A 120 -3.78 3.56 -9.55
CA GLY A 120 -2.94 3.71 -8.38
C GLY A 120 -2.41 2.40 -7.85
N LEU A 121 -3.22 1.33 -7.86
CA LEU A 121 -2.79 -0.01 -7.46
C LEU A 121 -1.67 -0.52 -8.38
N ARG A 122 -1.89 -0.43 -9.68
CA ARG A 122 -0.88 -0.90 -10.65
C ARG A 122 0.42 -0.10 -10.52
N GLU A 123 0.31 1.20 -10.37
CA GLU A 123 1.47 2.07 -10.18
C GLU A 123 2.26 1.66 -8.93
N ALA A 124 1.55 1.41 -7.81
CA ALA A 124 2.20 0.98 -6.56
C ALA A 124 2.90 -0.37 -6.74
N LEU A 125 2.25 -1.35 -7.36
CA LEU A 125 2.85 -2.67 -7.56
C LEU A 125 4.08 -2.61 -8.45
N VAL A 126 4.03 -1.85 -9.54
CA VAL A 126 5.18 -1.68 -10.44
C VAL A 126 6.33 -1.01 -9.69
N LYS A 127 6.03 0.00 -8.88
CA LYS A 127 7.05 0.69 -8.11
C LYS A 127 7.70 -0.22 -7.07
N ILE A 128 6.91 -1.03 -6.37
CA ILE A 128 7.42 -2.01 -5.42
C ILE A 128 8.37 -2.98 -6.13
N LYS A 129 7.96 -3.49 -7.30
CA LYS A 129 8.79 -4.40 -8.08
C LYS A 129 10.13 -3.76 -8.45
N GLU A 130 10.10 -2.53 -8.96
CA GLU A 130 11.33 -1.81 -9.31
C GLU A 130 12.26 -1.64 -8.12
N LEU A 131 11.72 -1.20 -6.98
CA LEU A 131 12.53 -0.95 -5.79
C LEU A 131 13.10 -2.25 -5.22
N ALA A 132 12.29 -3.30 -5.17
CA ALA A 132 12.70 -4.59 -4.62
C ALA A 132 13.75 -5.27 -5.48
N GLU A 133 13.59 -5.24 -6.80
CA GLU A 133 14.52 -5.91 -7.73
C GLU A 133 15.82 -5.14 -7.94
N ARG A 134 15.82 -3.87 -7.57
CA ARG A 134 16.99 -3.02 -7.72
C ARG A 134 18.03 -3.28 -6.62
N GLY A 135 17.57 -3.75 -5.49
CA GLY A 135 18.45 -3.82 -4.43
C GLY A 135 18.50 -4.82 -3.47
#